data_359a65e5ba6ca369f8e45c309efabeb6
#
_entry.id   359a65e5ba6ca369f8e45c309efabeb6
#
_cell.length_a   1.000
_cell.length_b   1.000
_cell.length_c   1.000
_cell.angle_alpha   90.00
_cell.angle_beta   90.00
_cell.angle_gamma   90.00
#
_symmetry.space_group_name_H-M   'P 1'
#
loop_
_entity.id
_entity.type
_entity.pdbx_description
1 polymer ?
#
loop_
_entity_poly.entity_id
_entity_poly.type
_entity_poly.pdbx_seq_one_letter_code
_entity_poly.pdbx_strand_id
1 'polypeptide(L)'
;MNKEELSALVAEILAGMGEEAPQVKGGPYYPANTGPEQRDTGGSAEDVSAIDLRKLYLTEAPQNGAEFLKLKGRTPARLGMGKAGPRYKTLTMLRFRADHAAAQDAVFSQVPEDFAGKHGLVPVQTCCKDKEEYLTRPDLGRCFDKKNQEIIKKSVPNPPTVQIVVGDGLSSAAILANALDCMAAIQDGLRGKGIDMGQPLFVRYCRVGAGDAIGDVTGCKLVCMLVGERPGLVTDKSMSAYITYKPHTGVSESSRTVVSNIHAQGTPAEEAGAHVAELIEMILKKQVSGVGLHLEGAV
;
A
#
# COMPACT_ATOMS: atom_id res chain seq x y z
N MET A 1 30.57 19.51 37.06
CA MET A 1 31.47 18.35 36.80
C MET A 1 32.79 18.89 36.30
N ASN A 2 33.84 18.70 37.06
CA ASN A 2 35.18 19.15 36.67
C ASN A 2 35.85 18.10 35.78
N LYS A 3 37.05 18.44 35.22
CA LYS A 3 37.75 17.56 34.26
C LYS A 3 38.17 16.22 34.87
N GLU A 4 38.43 16.20 36.19
CA GLU A 4 38.81 15.00 36.93
C GLU A 4 37.63 14.07 37.21
N GLU A 5 36.46 14.60 37.52
CA GLU A 5 35.21 13.86 37.68
C GLU A 5 34.76 13.21 36.35
N LEU A 6 34.94 13.92 35.23
CA LEU A 6 34.67 13.38 33.91
C LEU A 6 35.61 12.24 33.52
N SER A 7 36.91 12.39 33.85
CA SER A 7 37.95 11.39 33.59
C SER A 7 37.70 10.11 34.42
N ALA A 8 37.29 10.26 35.68
CA ALA A 8 36.96 9.13 36.54
C ALA A 8 35.71 8.36 36.03
N LEU A 9 34.68 9.08 35.62
CA LEU A 9 33.48 8.48 35.07
C LEU A 9 33.77 7.73 33.76
N VAL A 10 34.59 8.26 32.89
CA VAL A 10 35.01 7.60 31.63
C VAL A 10 35.83 6.35 31.94
N ALA A 11 36.73 6.38 32.93
CA ALA A 11 37.50 5.22 33.35
C ALA A 11 36.61 4.13 33.95
N GLU A 12 35.61 4.49 34.73
CA GLU A 12 34.65 3.55 35.31
C GLU A 12 33.77 2.86 34.22
N ILE A 13 33.30 3.64 33.22
CA ILE A 13 32.59 3.11 32.06
C ILE A 13 33.45 2.16 31.25
N LEU A 14 34.73 2.51 31.01
CA LEU A 14 35.64 1.65 30.25
C LEU A 14 36.02 0.36 31.03
N ALA A 15 36.12 0.40 32.35
CA ALA A 15 36.32 -0.79 33.19
C ALA A 15 35.11 -1.71 33.21
N GLY A 16 33.91 -1.16 33.21
CA GLY A 16 32.64 -1.95 33.12
C GLY A 16 32.40 -2.59 31.75
N MET A 17 33.05 -2.13 30.70
CA MET A 17 33.00 -2.72 29.35
C MET A 17 33.93 -3.93 29.15
N GLY A 18 34.76 -4.26 30.13
CA GLY A 18 35.75 -5.35 30.08
C GLY A 18 35.29 -6.69 30.64
N GLU A 19 34.06 -6.82 31.16
CA GLU A 19 33.51 -8.12 31.51
C GLU A 19 32.99 -8.84 30.27
N GLU A 20 33.55 -10.01 30.00
CA GLU A 20 33.21 -10.87 28.86
C GLU A 20 31.70 -11.09 28.78
N ALA A 21 31.11 -10.60 27.71
CA ALA A 21 29.71 -10.92 27.39
C ALA A 21 29.58 -12.45 27.28
N PRO A 22 28.53 -13.07 27.85
CA PRO A 22 28.34 -14.50 27.77
C PRO A 22 28.29 -14.96 26.32
N GLN A 23 29.17 -15.90 25.95
CA GLN A 23 29.19 -16.48 24.62
C GLN A 23 27.87 -17.18 24.33
N VAL A 24 27.02 -16.55 23.54
CA VAL A 24 25.85 -17.19 22.97
C VAL A 24 26.32 -18.22 21.95
N LYS A 25 26.24 -19.49 22.28
CA LYS A 25 26.43 -20.59 21.33
C LYS A 25 25.28 -20.60 20.33
N GLY A 26 25.45 -19.86 19.26
CA GLY A 26 24.54 -19.71 18.17
C GLY A 26 25.06 -18.55 17.34
N GLY A 27 26.09 -18.78 16.54
CA GLY A 27 26.61 -17.80 15.62
C GLY A 27 25.54 -17.34 14.62
N PRO A 28 25.74 -16.17 13.99
CA PRO A 28 24.87 -15.71 12.93
C PRO A 28 24.78 -16.81 11.86
N TYR A 29 23.55 -17.16 11.46
CA TYR A 29 23.36 -17.99 10.29
C TYR A 29 23.79 -17.16 9.07
N TYR A 30 25.07 -17.19 8.78
CA TYR A 30 25.56 -17.04 7.44
C TYR A 30 25.50 -18.45 6.83
N PRO A 31 24.92 -18.66 5.66
CA PRO A 31 25.19 -19.89 4.92
C PRO A 31 26.72 -20.01 4.89
N ALA A 32 27.23 -21.16 5.33
CA ALA A 32 28.64 -21.37 5.55
C ALA A 32 29.45 -20.81 4.39
N ASN A 33 30.22 -19.77 4.67
CA ASN A 33 31.20 -19.26 3.73
C ASN A 33 32.33 -20.29 3.76
N THR A 34 32.14 -21.39 3.05
CA THR A 34 33.19 -22.32 2.74
C THR A 34 34.14 -21.58 1.81
N GLY A 35 35.26 -21.16 2.32
CA GLY A 35 36.49 -20.65 1.74
C GLY A 35 36.53 -20.07 0.32
N PRO A 36 37.63 -19.41 -0.08
CA PRO A 36 37.75 -18.77 -1.37
C PRO A 36 37.96 -19.79 -2.52
N GLU A 37 37.05 -20.74 -2.69
CA GLU A 37 37.13 -21.69 -3.79
C GLU A 37 35.78 -21.85 -4.48
N GLN A 38 35.86 -21.60 -5.75
CA GLN A 38 34.91 -21.70 -6.84
C GLN A 38 34.12 -20.41 -7.11
N ARG A 39 34.74 -19.57 -7.91
CA ARG A 39 33.99 -18.73 -8.85
C ARG A 39 33.30 -19.69 -9.82
N ASP A 40 32.08 -20.09 -9.45
CA ASP A 40 31.19 -20.71 -10.39
C ASP A 40 30.75 -19.62 -11.39
N THR A 41 31.33 -19.64 -12.56
CA THR A 41 31.10 -18.68 -13.65
C THR A 41 29.81 -18.99 -14.39
N GLY A 42 28.84 -19.66 -13.77
CA GLY A 42 27.59 -20.11 -14.39
C GLY A 42 26.34 -20.04 -13.53
N GLY A 43 26.43 -19.65 -12.25
CA GLY A 43 25.27 -19.52 -11.37
C GLY A 43 24.53 -18.20 -11.59
N SER A 44 23.23 -18.26 -11.83
CA SER A 44 22.35 -17.09 -11.70
C SER A 44 22.55 -16.46 -10.31
N ALA A 45 22.86 -15.17 -10.24
CA ALA A 45 22.95 -14.47 -8.97
C ALA A 45 21.64 -14.64 -8.19
N GLU A 46 21.70 -14.98 -6.89
CA GLU A 46 20.50 -15.07 -6.07
C GLU A 46 19.71 -13.75 -6.16
N ASP A 47 18.41 -13.89 -6.40
CA ASP A 47 17.53 -12.72 -6.45
C ASP A 47 17.43 -12.10 -5.04
N VAL A 48 18.12 -10.98 -4.88
CA VAL A 48 18.15 -10.23 -3.61
C VAL A 48 16.74 -9.81 -3.18
N SER A 49 15.81 -9.65 -4.12
CA SER A 49 14.43 -9.29 -3.83
C SER A 49 13.64 -10.41 -3.14
N ALA A 50 14.06 -11.67 -3.29
CA ALA A 50 13.45 -12.82 -2.64
C ALA A 50 13.89 -13.01 -1.17
N ILE A 51 14.95 -12.33 -0.73
CA ILE A 51 15.50 -12.51 0.61
C ILE A 51 14.61 -11.82 1.65
N ASP A 52 14.03 -12.57 2.58
CA ASP A 52 13.30 -12.00 3.72
C ASP A 52 14.24 -11.57 4.84
N LEU A 53 14.58 -10.30 4.88
CA LEU A 53 15.47 -9.73 5.90
C LEU A 53 14.94 -9.88 7.33
N ARG A 54 13.65 -10.16 7.54
CA ARG A 54 13.06 -10.36 8.87
C ARG A 54 13.51 -11.67 9.50
N LYS A 55 13.94 -12.64 8.70
CA LYS A 55 14.41 -13.97 9.13
C LYS A 55 15.91 -14.03 9.38
N LEU A 56 16.64 -12.94 9.13
CA LEU A 56 18.09 -12.91 9.20
C LEU A 56 18.62 -12.09 10.36
N TYR A 57 19.69 -12.59 11.03
CA TYR A 57 20.54 -11.77 11.89
C TYR A 57 21.51 -10.96 11.02
N LEU A 58 21.29 -9.66 10.95
CA LEU A 58 22.18 -8.75 10.22
C LEU A 58 23.08 -7.94 11.17
N THR A 59 22.77 -7.99 12.47
CA THR A 59 23.62 -7.44 13.55
C THR A 59 24.48 -8.56 14.12
N GLU A 60 25.76 -8.32 14.31
CA GLU A 60 26.70 -9.27 14.91
C GLU A 60 26.41 -9.43 16.39
N ALA A 61 26.48 -10.66 16.90
CA ALA A 61 26.34 -11.04 18.31
C ALA A 61 25.17 -10.33 19.06
N PRO A 62 23.91 -10.47 18.65
CA PRO A 62 22.81 -9.85 19.36
C PRO A 62 22.65 -10.49 20.74
N GLN A 63 22.49 -9.70 21.81
CA GLN A 63 22.35 -10.18 23.18
C GLN A 63 21.20 -11.18 23.38
N ASN A 64 20.05 -10.93 22.75
CA ASN A 64 18.87 -11.81 22.80
C ASN A 64 18.34 -12.05 21.38
N GLY A 65 19.12 -12.80 20.59
CA GLY A 65 18.83 -13.00 19.18
C GLY A 65 17.51 -13.68 18.91
N ALA A 66 17.14 -14.70 19.69
CA ALA A 66 15.91 -15.46 19.47
C ALA A 66 14.65 -14.59 19.64
N GLU A 67 14.56 -13.82 20.71
CA GLU A 67 13.44 -12.91 20.94
C GLU A 67 13.44 -11.76 19.93
N PHE A 68 14.63 -11.28 19.54
CA PHE A 68 14.75 -10.25 18.52
C PHE A 68 14.24 -10.72 17.14
N LEU A 69 14.50 -11.96 16.73
CA LEU A 69 13.92 -12.53 15.50
C LEU A 69 12.40 -12.65 15.58
N LYS A 70 11.85 -13.08 16.72
CA LYS A 70 10.41 -13.10 16.92
C LYS A 70 9.79 -11.70 16.75
N LEU A 71 10.43 -10.67 17.32
CA LEU A 71 10.01 -9.30 17.18
C LEU A 71 10.08 -8.83 15.73
N LYS A 72 11.19 -9.11 15.03
CA LYS A 72 11.34 -8.80 13.59
C LYS A 72 10.25 -9.41 12.74
N GLY A 73 9.85 -10.65 13.04
CA GLY A 73 8.80 -11.35 12.30
C GLY A 73 7.40 -10.75 12.45
N ARG A 74 7.16 -9.95 13.50
CA ARG A 74 5.85 -9.35 13.81
C ARG A 74 5.65 -7.94 13.23
N THR A 75 6.63 -7.39 12.56
CA THR A 75 6.56 -6.03 12.03
C THR A 75 7.21 -5.94 10.65
N PRO A 76 6.67 -5.14 9.73
CA PRO A 76 7.34 -4.81 8.49
C PRO A 76 8.52 -3.85 8.68
N ALA A 77 8.70 -3.28 9.87
CA ALA A 77 9.82 -2.39 10.18
C ALA A 77 11.17 -3.11 9.99
N ARG A 78 12.13 -2.40 9.46
CA ARG A 78 13.47 -2.92 9.14
C ARG A 78 14.37 -2.83 10.36
N LEU A 79 14.16 -3.72 11.32
CA LEU A 79 14.91 -3.78 12.57
C LEU A 79 16.24 -4.51 12.39
N GLY A 80 17.30 -4.05 13.07
CA GLY A 80 18.59 -4.74 13.14
C GLY A 80 19.21 -5.04 11.77
N MET A 81 19.25 -4.04 10.89
CA MET A 81 19.70 -4.22 9.50
C MET A 81 21.22 -4.34 9.35
N GLY A 82 21.97 -4.20 10.45
CA GLY A 82 23.42 -4.29 10.44
C GLY A 82 24.12 -3.15 9.72
N LYS A 83 25.26 -2.74 10.26
CA LYS A 83 26.11 -1.70 9.69
C LYS A 83 27.54 -2.19 9.51
N ALA A 84 28.27 -1.59 8.59
CA ALA A 84 29.70 -1.71 8.38
C ALA A 84 30.25 -0.28 8.47
N GLY A 85 30.65 0.15 9.67
CA GLY A 85 30.94 1.54 9.98
C GLY A 85 29.69 2.43 9.79
N PRO A 86 29.76 3.57 9.09
CA PRO A 86 28.63 4.46 8.88
C PRO A 86 27.59 3.93 7.86
N ARG A 87 27.92 2.88 7.11
CA ARG A 87 27.08 2.33 6.03
C ARG A 87 26.32 1.10 6.50
N TYR A 88 25.20 0.80 5.83
CA TYR A 88 24.59 -0.51 5.93
C TYR A 88 25.47 -1.60 5.32
N LYS A 89 25.37 -2.84 5.82
CA LYS A 89 25.99 -4.01 5.18
C LYS A 89 25.52 -4.14 3.73
N THR A 90 26.35 -4.72 2.87
CA THR A 90 26.11 -4.81 1.42
C THR A 90 24.76 -5.46 1.10
N LEU A 91 24.42 -6.59 1.73
CA LEU A 91 23.15 -7.26 1.54
C LEU A 91 21.94 -6.34 1.86
N THR A 92 22.00 -5.64 2.99
CA THR A 92 20.96 -4.69 3.38
C THR A 92 20.80 -3.57 2.36
N MET A 93 21.91 -3.01 1.89
CA MET A 93 21.90 -1.94 0.91
C MET A 93 21.35 -2.40 -0.45
N LEU A 94 21.76 -3.58 -0.92
CA LEU A 94 21.27 -4.13 -2.19
C LEU A 94 19.77 -4.43 -2.11
N ARG A 95 19.31 -5.01 -0.99
CA ARG A 95 17.88 -5.23 -0.78
C ARG A 95 17.08 -3.92 -0.77
N PHE A 96 17.56 -2.87 -0.11
CA PHE A 96 16.90 -1.57 -0.10
C PHE A 96 16.82 -0.95 -1.50
N ARG A 97 17.87 -1.13 -2.31
CA ARG A 97 17.87 -0.67 -3.71
C ARG A 97 16.87 -1.45 -4.56
N ALA A 98 16.79 -2.77 -4.37
CA ALA A 98 15.81 -3.60 -5.08
C ALA A 98 14.36 -3.19 -4.72
N ASP A 99 14.07 -2.98 -3.43
CA ASP A 99 12.75 -2.53 -2.99
C ASP A 99 12.42 -1.12 -3.53
N HIS A 100 13.41 -0.23 -3.59
CA HIS A 100 13.21 1.10 -4.16
C HIS A 100 12.97 1.05 -5.68
N ALA A 101 13.70 0.19 -6.40
CA ALA A 101 13.49 -0.01 -7.83
C ALA A 101 12.09 -0.56 -8.10
N ALA A 102 11.65 -1.59 -7.35
CA ALA A 102 10.30 -2.13 -7.46
C ALA A 102 9.21 -1.07 -7.20
N ALA A 103 9.43 -0.21 -6.20
CA ALA A 103 8.51 0.91 -5.94
C ALA A 103 8.47 1.92 -7.10
N GLN A 104 9.61 2.23 -7.72
CA GLN A 104 9.67 3.11 -8.89
C GLN A 104 8.97 2.47 -10.09
N ASP A 105 9.25 1.20 -10.38
CA ASP A 105 8.61 0.46 -11.47
C ASP A 105 7.08 0.44 -11.30
N ALA A 106 6.59 0.24 -10.09
CA ALA A 106 5.16 0.26 -9.81
C ALA A 106 4.52 1.63 -10.07
N VAL A 107 5.23 2.75 -9.81
CA VAL A 107 4.73 4.11 -10.11
C VAL A 107 4.62 4.33 -11.62
N PHE A 108 5.60 3.86 -12.40
CA PHE A 108 5.62 4.06 -13.86
C PHE A 108 4.87 2.99 -14.64
N SER A 109 4.51 1.86 -14.02
CA SER A 109 3.69 0.83 -14.64
C SER A 109 2.29 1.33 -14.96
N GLN A 110 1.62 0.62 -15.87
CA GLN A 110 0.24 0.89 -16.26
C GLN A 110 -0.55 -0.42 -16.27
N VAL A 111 -1.82 -0.35 -15.91
CA VAL A 111 -2.74 -1.47 -16.11
C VAL A 111 -2.91 -1.70 -17.61
N PRO A 112 -2.87 -2.96 -18.12
CA PRO A 112 -3.05 -3.28 -19.53
C PRO A 112 -4.33 -2.67 -20.11
N GLU A 113 -4.30 -2.27 -21.38
CA GLU A 113 -5.43 -1.61 -22.03
C GLU A 113 -6.68 -2.48 -22.11
N ASP A 114 -6.50 -3.77 -22.27
CA ASP A 114 -7.58 -4.76 -22.39
C ASP A 114 -8.18 -5.17 -21.02
N PHE A 115 -7.58 -4.75 -19.92
CA PHE A 115 -8.01 -5.10 -18.55
C PHE A 115 -9.48 -4.77 -18.30
N ALA A 116 -9.89 -3.55 -18.60
CA ALA A 116 -11.26 -3.11 -18.36
C ALA A 116 -12.27 -3.97 -19.14
N GLY A 117 -12.01 -4.19 -20.43
CA GLY A 117 -12.88 -4.99 -21.30
C GLY A 117 -12.97 -6.45 -20.86
N LYS A 118 -11.84 -7.06 -20.47
CA LYS A 118 -11.79 -8.45 -20.00
C LYS A 118 -12.59 -8.68 -18.72
N HIS A 119 -12.71 -7.66 -17.89
CA HIS A 119 -13.38 -7.76 -16.58
C HIS A 119 -14.72 -7.02 -16.50
N GLY A 120 -15.29 -6.63 -17.64
CA GLY A 120 -16.59 -6.02 -17.69
C GLY A 120 -16.66 -4.62 -17.05
N LEU A 121 -15.54 -3.91 -16.99
CA LEU A 121 -15.45 -2.55 -16.50
C LEU A 121 -15.58 -1.56 -17.66
N VAL A 122 -16.17 -0.40 -17.43
CA VAL A 122 -16.25 0.66 -18.43
C VAL A 122 -14.97 1.51 -18.36
N PRO A 123 -14.14 1.51 -19.42
CA PRO A 123 -12.89 2.27 -19.42
C PRO A 123 -13.15 3.76 -19.64
N VAL A 124 -12.61 4.59 -18.75
CA VAL A 124 -12.57 6.05 -18.87
C VAL A 124 -11.19 6.56 -18.44
N GLN A 125 -10.86 7.77 -18.87
CA GLN A 125 -9.60 8.42 -18.55
C GLN A 125 -9.86 9.81 -17.99
N THR A 126 -9.07 10.20 -16.99
CA THR A 126 -9.07 11.57 -16.47
C THR A 126 -8.54 12.57 -17.53
N CYS A 127 -8.46 13.85 -17.18
CA CYS A 127 -7.90 14.87 -18.06
C CYS A 127 -6.39 14.72 -18.30
N CYS A 128 -5.71 13.84 -17.60
CA CYS A 128 -4.29 13.55 -17.83
C CYS A 128 -4.06 12.84 -19.17
N LYS A 129 -3.08 13.27 -19.93
CA LYS A 129 -2.71 12.69 -21.23
C LYS A 129 -1.83 11.46 -21.07
N ASP A 130 -0.91 11.52 -20.11
CA ASP A 130 0.09 10.49 -19.85
C ASP A 130 0.45 10.41 -18.37
N LYS A 131 1.38 9.51 -18.05
CA LYS A 131 1.81 9.25 -16.67
C LYS A 131 2.61 10.42 -16.08
N GLU A 132 3.38 11.14 -16.88
CA GLU A 132 4.17 12.29 -16.44
C GLU A 132 3.26 13.44 -16.01
N GLU A 133 2.25 13.75 -16.82
CA GLU A 133 1.24 14.75 -16.47
C GLU A 133 0.44 14.33 -15.22
N TYR A 134 0.09 13.05 -15.10
CA TYR A 134 -0.56 12.53 -13.89
C TYR A 134 0.27 12.72 -12.61
N LEU A 135 1.60 12.55 -12.69
CA LEU A 135 2.49 12.69 -11.54
C LEU A 135 2.71 14.16 -11.15
N THR A 136 2.78 15.07 -12.14
CA THR A 136 3.12 16.48 -11.96
C THR A 136 1.90 17.39 -11.82
N ARG A 137 0.72 16.98 -12.33
CA ARG A 137 -0.53 17.75 -12.36
C ARG A 137 -1.68 16.96 -11.69
N PRO A 138 -1.68 16.87 -10.35
CA PRO A 138 -2.69 16.10 -9.62
C PRO A 138 -4.12 16.62 -9.80
N ASP A 139 -4.30 17.86 -10.20
CA ASP A 139 -5.59 18.48 -10.54
C ASP A 139 -6.25 17.79 -11.74
N LEU A 140 -5.48 17.45 -12.77
CA LEU A 140 -5.98 16.77 -13.97
C LEU A 140 -6.42 15.34 -13.72
N GLY A 141 -5.86 14.66 -12.74
CA GLY A 141 -6.25 13.32 -12.33
C GLY A 141 -7.56 13.26 -11.52
N ARG A 142 -8.22 14.40 -11.31
CA ARG A 142 -9.47 14.54 -10.54
C ARG A 142 -10.67 14.89 -11.41
N CYS A 143 -10.49 15.16 -12.69
CA CYS A 143 -11.54 15.62 -13.59
C CYS A 143 -11.58 14.81 -14.88
N PHE A 144 -12.67 14.94 -15.60
CA PHE A 144 -12.92 14.29 -16.89
C PHE A 144 -13.27 15.32 -17.95
N ASP A 145 -12.79 15.09 -19.18
CA ASP A 145 -13.25 15.84 -20.33
C ASP A 145 -14.70 15.49 -20.71
N LYS A 146 -15.31 16.25 -21.60
CA LYS A 146 -16.71 16.05 -22.03
C LYS A 146 -16.95 14.66 -22.62
N LYS A 147 -15.97 14.11 -23.36
CA LYS A 147 -16.07 12.79 -23.98
C LYS A 147 -16.17 11.68 -22.92
N ASN A 148 -15.27 11.71 -21.92
CA ASN A 148 -15.28 10.73 -20.84
C ASN A 148 -16.49 10.91 -19.92
N GLN A 149 -16.95 12.14 -19.65
CA GLN A 149 -18.20 12.38 -18.93
C GLN A 149 -19.43 11.77 -19.66
N GLU A 150 -19.49 11.87 -20.99
CA GLU A 150 -20.55 11.23 -21.77
C GLU A 150 -20.50 9.70 -21.72
N ILE A 151 -19.28 9.11 -21.73
CA ILE A 151 -19.11 7.66 -21.56
C ILE A 151 -19.66 7.23 -20.20
N ILE A 152 -19.29 7.93 -19.12
CA ILE A 152 -19.76 7.64 -17.76
C ILE A 152 -21.30 7.73 -17.73
N LYS A 153 -21.88 8.81 -18.24
CA LYS A 153 -23.32 9.04 -18.24
C LYS A 153 -24.10 7.99 -19.03
N LYS A 154 -23.57 7.55 -20.17
CA LYS A 154 -24.20 6.49 -20.98
C LYS A 154 -24.12 5.12 -20.30
N SER A 155 -23.03 4.83 -19.59
CA SER A 155 -22.83 3.56 -18.91
C SER A 155 -23.60 3.44 -17.60
N VAL A 156 -23.95 4.59 -17.01
CA VAL A 156 -24.74 4.69 -15.77
C VAL A 156 -25.94 5.61 -16.03
N PRO A 157 -26.95 5.13 -16.77
CA PRO A 157 -28.06 5.98 -17.23
C PRO A 157 -29.01 6.41 -16.11
N ASN A 158 -29.06 5.67 -15.02
CA ASN A 158 -29.85 5.98 -13.84
C ASN A 158 -28.93 6.16 -12.62
N PRO A 159 -29.20 7.12 -11.73
CA PRO A 159 -28.42 7.31 -10.51
C PRO A 159 -28.42 6.05 -9.64
N PRO A 160 -27.29 5.33 -9.49
CA PRO A 160 -27.25 4.15 -8.65
C PRO A 160 -27.12 4.54 -7.18
N THR A 161 -27.44 3.62 -6.28
CA THR A 161 -27.13 3.81 -4.86
C THR A 161 -25.63 3.83 -4.63
N VAL A 162 -24.89 2.88 -5.21
CA VAL A 162 -23.43 2.78 -5.09
C VAL A 162 -22.77 2.73 -6.46
N GLN A 163 -21.78 3.57 -6.68
CA GLN A 163 -20.91 3.50 -7.84
C GLN A 163 -19.53 2.96 -7.43
N ILE A 164 -19.15 1.80 -7.94
CA ILE A 164 -17.84 1.22 -7.73
C ILE A 164 -16.90 1.67 -8.85
N VAL A 165 -15.68 2.05 -8.49
CA VAL A 165 -14.65 2.56 -9.39
C VAL A 165 -13.32 1.90 -9.08
N VAL A 166 -12.70 1.32 -10.09
CA VAL A 166 -11.32 0.83 -10.04
C VAL A 166 -10.41 1.87 -10.69
N GLY A 167 -9.53 2.47 -9.89
CA GLY A 167 -8.69 3.58 -10.32
C GLY A 167 -7.23 3.20 -10.50
N ASP A 168 -6.71 3.23 -11.75
CA ASP A 168 -5.29 3.11 -12.03
C ASP A 168 -4.58 4.40 -11.60
N GLY A 169 -4.07 4.38 -10.38
CA GLY A 169 -3.47 5.52 -9.68
C GLY A 169 -1.95 5.47 -9.62
N LEU A 170 -1.40 5.55 -8.41
CA LEU A 170 0.05 5.55 -8.18
C LEU A 170 0.69 4.15 -8.23
N SER A 171 -0.08 3.09 -8.08
CA SER A 171 0.38 1.72 -8.24
C SER A 171 -0.59 0.91 -9.10
N SER A 172 -0.20 0.65 -10.33
CA SER A 172 -0.93 -0.28 -11.21
C SER A 172 -0.79 -1.74 -10.73
N ALA A 173 0.35 -2.07 -10.11
CA ALA A 173 0.59 -3.38 -9.51
C ALA A 173 -0.41 -3.71 -8.39
N ALA A 174 -0.81 -2.71 -7.59
CA ALA A 174 -1.83 -2.86 -6.56
C ALA A 174 -3.20 -3.20 -7.15
N ILE A 175 -3.58 -2.53 -8.24
CA ILE A 175 -4.84 -2.79 -8.94
C ILE A 175 -4.87 -4.19 -9.52
N LEU A 176 -3.80 -4.60 -10.20
CA LEU A 176 -3.70 -5.94 -10.79
C LEU A 176 -3.73 -7.06 -9.75
N ALA A 177 -3.20 -6.79 -8.54
CA ALA A 177 -3.11 -7.80 -7.49
C ALA A 177 -4.40 -7.92 -6.64
N ASN A 178 -5.18 -6.85 -6.47
CA ASN A 178 -6.20 -6.83 -5.42
C ASN A 178 -7.59 -6.34 -5.89
N ALA A 179 -7.67 -5.54 -6.96
CA ALA A 179 -8.90 -4.80 -7.24
C ALA A 179 -10.07 -5.69 -7.61
N LEU A 180 -9.85 -6.76 -8.37
CA LEU A 180 -10.93 -7.63 -8.84
C LEU A 180 -11.54 -8.45 -7.71
N ASP A 181 -10.71 -9.06 -6.87
CA ASP A 181 -11.18 -9.88 -5.75
C ASP A 181 -11.90 -9.01 -4.71
N CYS A 182 -11.33 -7.82 -4.41
CA CYS A 182 -11.95 -6.85 -3.52
C CYS A 182 -13.30 -6.35 -4.09
N MET A 183 -13.35 -6.00 -5.37
CA MET A 183 -14.57 -5.56 -6.03
C MET A 183 -15.65 -6.66 -6.04
N ALA A 184 -15.27 -7.90 -6.34
CA ALA A 184 -16.21 -9.04 -6.33
C ALA A 184 -16.82 -9.24 -4.94
N ALA A 185 -15.99 -9.22 -3.88
CA ALA A 185 -16.48 -9.34 -2.51
C ALA A 185 -17.39 -8.17 -2.11
N ILE A 186 -17.08 -6.93 -2.53
CA ILE A 186 -17.98 -5.76 -2.33
C ILE A 186 -19.32 -6.01 -3.03
N GLN A 187 -19.30 -6.40 -4.29
CA GLN A 187 -20.50 -6.62 -5.08
C GLN A 187 -21.39 -7.72 -4.49
N ASP A 188 -20.79 -8.82 -4.04
CA ASP A 188 -21.53 -9.91 -3.42
C ASP A 188 -22.16 -9.49 -2.09
N GLY A 189 -21.38 -8.78 -1.25
CA GLY A 189 -21.89 -8.23 0.00
C GLY A 189 -23.05 -7.25 -0.20
N LEU A 190 -22.97 -6.35 -1.19
CA LEU A 190 -24.02 -5.38 -1.48
C LEU A 190 -25.27 -6.05 -2.10
N ARG A 191 -25.09 -7.05 -3.00
CA ARG A 191 -26.22 -7.84 -3.53
C ARG A 191 -26.96 -8.57 -2.42
N GLY A 192 -26.23 -9.19 -1.49
CA GLY A 192 -26.84 -9.86 -0.32
C GLY A 192 -27.69 -8.93 0.56
N LYS A 193 -27.40 -7.63 0.50
CA LYS A 193 -28.12 -6.58 1.24
C LYS A 193 -29.20 -5.87 0.40
N GLY A 194 -29.38 -6.25 -0.86
CA GLY A 194 -30.34 -5.60 -1.78
C GLY A 194 -29.96 -4.15 -2.14
N ILE A 195 -28.67 -3.79 -2.07
CA ILE A 195 -28.18 -2.46 -2.41
C ILE A 195 -27.86 -2.40 -3.90
N ASP A 196 -28.47 -1.45 -4.60
CA ASP A 196 -28.30 -1.22 -6.03
C ASP A 196 -26.91 -0.63 -6.35
N MET A 197 -26.33 -1.09 -7.47
CA MET A 197 -24.99 -0.68 -7.93
C MET A 197 -25.02 -0.31 -9.41
N GLY A 198 -24.29 0.75 -9.75
CA GLY A 198 -24.00 1.10 -11.14
C GLY A 198 -23.02 0.14 -11.81
N GLN A 199 -22.94 0.20 -13.15
CA GLN A 199 -21.91 -0.50 -13.91
C GLN A 199 -20.52 -0.04 -13.41
N PRO A 200 -19.62 -0.95 -13.00
CA PRO A 200 -18.31 -0.56 -12.50
C PRO A 200 -17.47 0.16 -13.55
N LEU A 201 -16.76 1.19 -13.13
CA LEU A 201 -15.88 1.99 -13.98
C LEU A 201 -14.41 1.63 -13.74
N PHE A 202 -13.61 1.67 -14.80
CA PHE A 202 -12.15 1.66 -14.72
C PHE A 202 -11.64 3.04 -15.13
N VAL A 203 -10.90 3.70 -14.25
CA VAL A 203 -10.39 5.06 -14.48
C VAL A 203 -8.88 5.05 -14.60
N ARG A 204 -8.36 5.42 -15.77
CA ARG A 204 -6.93 5.59 -16.00
C ARG A 204 -6.46 6.96 -15.48
N TYR A 205 -5.25 7.00 -14.90
CA TYR A 205 -4.65 8.19 -14.27
C TYR A 205 -5.51 8.77 -13.16
N CYS A 206 -5.99 7.90 -12.29
CA CYS A 206 -7.00 8.19 -11.29
C CYS A 206 -6.41 8.78 -10.00
N ARG A 207 -6.93 9.91 -9.56
CA ARG A 207 -6.82 10.42 -8.19
C ARG A 207 -8.14 10.19 -7.45
N VAL A 208 -8.09 10.10 -6.13
CA VAL A 208 -9.29 9.87 -5.31
C VAL A 208 -10.42 10.86 -5.62
N GLY A 209 -10.09 12.13 -5.85
CA GLY A 209 -11.06 13.16 -6.22
C GLY A 209 -11.76 12.96 -7.58
N ALA A 210 -11.34 12.01 -8.42
CA ALA A 210 -12.10 11.62 -9.61
C ALA A 210 -13.47 11.04 -9.25
N GLY A 211 -13.58 10.43 -8.05
CA GLY A 211 -14.85 9.94 -7.53
C GLY A 211 -15.89 11.03 -7.32
N ASP A 212 -15.46 12.25 -7.00
CA ASP A 212 -16.37 13.40 -6.82
C ASP A 212 -16.96 13.82 -8.17
N ALA A 213 -16.10 13.92 -9.19
CA ALA A 213 -16.55 14.22 -10.55
C ALA A 213 -17.45 13.12 -11.14
N ILE A 214 -17.22 11.84 -10.77
CA ILE A 214 -18.13 10.73 -11.11
C ILE A 214 -19.47 10.92 -10.39
N GLY A 215 -19.46 11.34 -9.13
CA GLY A 215 -20.67 11.66 -8.38
C GLY A 215 -21.51 12.74 -9.06
N ASP A 216 -20.88 13.82 -9.52
CA ASP A 216 -21.54 14.90 -10.26
C ASP A 216 -22.19 14.42 -11.56
N VAL A 217 -21.53 13.48 -12.27
CA VAL A 217 -22.03 12.98 -13.57
C VAL A 217 -23.13 11.94 -13.39
N THR A 218 -23.00 11.04 -12.41
CA THR A 218 -23.91 9.89 -12.22
C THR A 218 -25.06 10.17 -11.26
N GLY A 219 -24.90 11.13 -10.35
CA GLY A 219 -25.85 11.37 -9.28
C GLY A 219 -25.92 10.24 -8.25
N CYS A 220 -24.92 9.37 -8.16
CA CYS A 220 -24.92 8.26 -7.21
C CYS A 220 -24.97 8.75 -5.76
N LYS A 221 -25.58 7.97 -4.86
CA LYS A 221 -25.64 8.32 -3.44
C LYS A 221 -24.28 8.14 -2.75
N LEU A 222 -23.48 7.19 -3.24
CA LEU A 222 -22.18 6.84 -2.68
C LEU A 222 -21.25 6.37 -3.78
N VAL A 223 -19.99 6.82 -3.72
CA VAL A 223 -18.92 6.29 -4.55
C VAL A 223 -17.95 5.47 -3.69
N CYS A 224 -17.54 4.32 -4.20
CA CYS A 224 -16.47 3.48 -3.64
C CYS A 224 -15.33 3.39 -4.65
N MET A 225 -14.20 4.02 -4.33
CA MET A 225 -13.01 4.07 -5.17
C MET A 225 -11.98 3.06 -4.67
N LEU A 226 -11.62 2.08 -5.49
CA LEU A 226 -10.49 1.17 -5.27
C LEU A 226 -9.27 1.74 -6.01
N VAL A 227 -8.29 2.26 -5.28
CA VAL A 227 -7.15 2.99 -5.88
C VAL A 227 -5.83 2.45 -5.35
N GLY A 228 -4.86 2.21 -6.24
CA GLY A 228 -3.50 1.86 -5.86
C GLY A 228 -2.82 2.99 -5.10
N GLU A 229 -2.30 2.68 -3.93
CA GLU A 229 -1.58 3.64 -3.08
C GLU A 229 -0.17 3.91 -3.61
N ARG A 230 0.47 4.93 -3.02
CA ARG A 230 1.88 5.22 -3.32
C ARG A 230 2.74 4.01 -2.95
N PRO A 231 3.48 3.43 -3.91
CA PRO A 231 4.42 2.35 -3.62
C PRO A 231 5.46 2.76 -2.59
N GLY A 232 5.75 1.87 -1.67
CA GLY A 232 6.75 2.06 -0.63
C GLY A 232 7.77 0.93 -0.60
N LEU A 233 8.76 1.04 0.30
CA LEU A 233 9.81 0.02 0.43
C LEU A 233 9.34 -1.28 1.08
N VAL A 234 8.12 -1.31 1.63
CA VAL A 234 7.52 -2.51 2.24
C VAL A 234 6.72 -3.30 1.21
N THR A 235 5.93 -2.60 0.42
CA THR A 235 5.13 -3.17 -0.66
C THR A 235 4.85 -2.14 -1.76
N ASP A 236 4.83 -2.60 -2.98
CA ASP A 236 4.42 -1.88 -4.18
C ASP A 236 2.96 -2.16 -4.55
N LYS A 237 2.28 -3.06 -3.81
CA LYS A 237 0.96 -3.62 -4.13
C LYS A 237 -0.14 -3.25 -3.15
N SER A 238 0.04 -2.18 -2.36
CA SER A 238 -1.01 -1.72 -1.44
C SER A 238 -2.08 -0.95 -2.19
N MET A 239 -3.34 -1.30 -1.92
CA MET A 239 -4.54 -0.65 -2.43
C MET A 239 -5.36 -0.10 -1.27
N SER A 240 -6.15 0.94 -1.53
CA SER A 240 -7.14 1.46 -0.59
C SER A 240 -8.52 1.57 -1.23
N ALA A 241 -9.54 1.41 -0.41
CA ALA A 241 -10.92 1.73 -0.74
C ALA A 241 -11.30 3.06 -0.08
N TYR A 242 -11.69 4.05 -0.90
CA TYR A 242 -12.18 5.35 -0.44
C TYR A 242 -13.69 5.42 -0.68
N ILE A 243 -14.44 5.63 0.40
CA ILE A 243 -15.90 5.61 0.37
C ILE A 243 -16.40 7.01 0.71
N THR A 244 -17.17 7.61 -0.21
CA THR A 244 -17.69 8.97 -0.03
C THR A 244 -19.19 8.98 -0.22
N TYR A 245 -19.92 9.45 0.78
CA TYR A 245 -21.36 9.66 0.72
C TYR A 245 -21.67 11.03 0.10
N LYS A 246 -22.67 11.07 -0.81
CA LYS A 246 -23.00 12.25 -1.63
C LYS A 246 -21.78 12.88 -2.29
N PRO A 247 -21.04 12.10 -3.10
CA PRO A 247 -19.85 12.61 -3.77
C PRO A 247 -20.20 13.77 -4.69
N HIS A 248 -19.42 14.85 -4.63
CA HIS A 248 -19.53 16.01 -5.51
C HIS A 248 -18.20 16.78 -5.52
N THR A 249 -17.93 17.50 -6.58
CA THR A 249 -16.72 18.32 -6.68
C THR A 249 -16.64 19.32 -5.54
N GLY A 250 -15.51 19.30 -4.83
CA GLY A 250 -15.28 20.17 -3.66
C GLY A 250 -15.64 19.54 -2.31
N VAL A 251 -16.03 18.24 -2.27
CA VAL A 251 -16.23 17.56 -0.99
C VAL A 251 -14.91 17.52 -0.20
N SER A 252 -15.01 17.71 1.13
CA SER A 252 -13.84 17.67 2.00
C SER A 252 -13.21 16.28 2.03
N GLU A 253 -11.88 16.20 2.02
CA GLU A 253 -11.16 14.92 2.17
C GLU A 253 -11.49 14.21 3.50
N SER A 254 -11.85 14.97 4.56
CA SER A 254 -12.30 14.42 5.84
C SER A 254 -13.66 13.72 5.78
N SER A 255 -14.42 13.90 4.70
CA SER A 255 -15.69 13.22 4.46
C SER A 255 -15.54 11.83 3.83
N ARG A 256 -14.31 11.37 3.61
CA ARG A 256 -14.03 10.04 3.05
C ARG A 256 -13.74 9.03 4.14
N THR A 257 -14.47 7.93 4.15
CA THR A 257 -14.12 6.74 4.93
C THR A 257 -13.11 5.92 4.14
N VAL A 258 -12.03 5.50 4.77
CA VAL A 258 -10.93 4.82 4.07
C VAL A 258 -10.63 3.48 4.74
N VAL A 259 -10.57 2.43 3.91
CA VAL A 259 -9.99 1.14 4.26
C VAL A 259 -8.70 1.01 3.47
N SER A 260 -7.57 1.05 4.14
CA SER A 260 -6.23 1.02 3.53
C SER A 260 -5.49 -0.28 3.82
N ASN A 261 -4.28 -0.39 3.26
CA ASN A 261 -3.42 -1.54 3.46
C ASN A 261 -4.01 -2.85 2.92
N ILE A 262 -4.75 -2.77 1.80
CA ILE A 262 -5.34 -3.93 1.12
C ILE A 262 -4.26 -4.59 0.26
N HIS A 263 -3.70 -5.67 0.74
CA HIS A 263 -2.72 -6.52 0.05
C HIS A 263 -2.47 -7.81 0.84
N ALA A 264 -1.82 -8.80 0.24
CA ALA A 264 -1.63 -10.15 0.80
C ALA A 264 -0.94 -10.21 2.18
N GLN A 265 -0.15 -9.19 2.57
CA GLN A 265 0.51 -9.11 3.88
C GLN A 265 -0.17 -8.10 4.84
N GLY A 266 -1.20 -7.41 4.38
CA GLY A 266 -2.06 -6.54 5.14
C GLY A 266 -3.43 -7.17 5.33
N THR A 267 -4.49 -6.48 4.90
CA THR A 267 -5.84 -7.04 4.82
C THR A 267 -6.02 -7.69 3.45
N PRO A 268 -6.32 -9.01 3.36
CA PRO A 268 -6.60 -9.67 2.08
C PRO A 268 -7.74 -9.01 1.33
N ALA A 269 -7.71 -9.07 -0.01
CA ALA A 269 -8.63 -8.34 -0.86
C ALA A 269 -10.10 -8.71 -0.63
N GLU A 270 -10.40 -10.00 -0.47
CA GLU A 270 -11.76 -10.49 -0.21
C GLU A 270 -12.27 -10.05 1.17
N GLU A 271 -11.42 -10.13 2.20
CA GLU A 271 -11.76 -9.72 3.56
C GLU A 271 -12.01 -8.20 3.61
N ALA A 272 -11.15 -7.42 2.97
CA ALA A 272 -11.33 -5.98 2.83
C ALA A 272 -12.61 -5.65 2.08
N GLY A 273 -12.93 -6.38 1.00
CA GLY A 273 -14.15 -6.19 0.22
C GLY A 273 -15.41 -6.45 1.04
N ALA A 274 -15.45 -7.53 1.82
CA ALA A 274 -16.56 -7.84 2.72
C ALA A 274 -16.75 -6.73 3.76
N HIS A 275 -15.67 -6.27 4.39
CA HIS A 275 -15.70 -5.17 5.36
C HIS A 275 -16.16 -3.84 4.71
N VAL A 276 -15.72 -3.54 3.50
CA VAL A 276 -16.16 -2.36 2.74
C VAL A 276 -17.66 -2.42 2.47
N ALA A 277 -18.22 -3.58 2.13
CA ALA A 277 -19.65 -3.73 1.93
C ALA A 277 -20.47 -3.45 3.21
N GLU A 278 -19.96 -3.84 4.38
CA GLU A 278 -20.58 -3.52 5.68
C GLU A 278 -20.50 -2.02 5.99
N LEU A 279 -19.37 -1.40 5.73
CA LEU A 279 -19.19 0.04 5.89
C LEU A 279 -20.11 0.84 4.96
N ILE A 280 -20.26 0.43 3.70
CA ILE A 280 -21.17 1.06 2.74
C ILE A 280 -22.61 1.02 3.26
N GLU A 281 -23.07 -0.15 3.75
CA GLU A 281 -24.41 -0.27 4.34
C GLU A 281 -24.59 0.68 5.54
N MET A 282 -23.61 0.73 6.43
CA MET A 282 -23.63 1.62 7.60
C MET A 282 -23.69 3.09 7.18
N ILE A 283 -22.84 3.50 6.22
CA ILE A 283 -22.80 4.86 5.69
C ILE A 283 -24.12 5.26 5.04
N LEU A 284 -24.75 4.36 4.28
CA LEU A 284 -26.05 4.61 3.67
C LEU A 284 -27.16 4.75 4.72
N LYS A 285 -27.15 3.95 5.78
CA LYS A 285 -28.09 4.05 6.90
C LYS A 285 -27.92 5.35 7.69
N LYS A 286 -26.69 5.73 8.01
CA LYS A 286 -26.37 6.93 8.76
C LYS A 286 -26.34 8.21 7.90
N GLN A 287 -26.30 8.08 6.57
CA GLN A 287 -26.21 9.17 5.60
C GLN A 287 -24.97 10.08 5.80
N VAL A 288 -23.88 9.53 6.29
CA VAL A 288 -22.63 10.24 6.57
C VAL A 288 -21.43 9.33 6.35
N SER A 289 -20.31 9.89 5.87
CA SER A 289 -19.00 9.20 5.74
C SER A 289 -17.88 10.04 6.35
N GLY A 290 -16.68 9.46 6.41
CA GLY A 290 -15.49 10.11 6.95
C GLY A 290 -15.56 10.29 8.46
N VAL A 291 -15.03 11.42 8.94
CA VAL A 291 -14.98 11.72 10.39
C VAL A 291 -16.36 11.80 11.01
N GLY A 292 -17.39 12.20 10.26
CA GLY A 292 -18.76 12.24 10.75
C GLY A 292 -19.30 10.88 11.17
N LEU A 293 -18.85 9.80 10.52
CA LEU A 293 -19.26 8.43 10.85
C LEU A 293 -18.79 8.02 12.26
N HIS A 294 -17.61 8.48 12.67
CA HIS A 294 -17.04 8.20 13.98
C HIS A 294 -17.68 9.03 15.09
N LEU A 295 -18.03 10.28 14.81
CA LEU A 295 -18.65 11.18 15.80
C LEU A 295 -20.05 10.71 16.23
N GLU A 296 -20.81 10.09 15.31
CA GLU A 296 -22.13 9.53 15.64
C GLU A 296 -22.09 8.18 16.39
N GLY A 297 -20.93 7.53 16.48
CA GLY A 297 -20.73 6.28 17.23
C GLY A 297 -20.17 6.49 18.64
N ALA A 298 -19.87 7.73 19.04
CA ALA A 298 -19.27 8.10 20.33
C ALA A 298 -20.27 8.62 21.37
N VAL A 299 -21.58 8.38 21.19
CA VAL A 299 -22.64 8.70 22.16
C VAL A 299 -23.20 7.42 22.75
#